data_0433d209968e86b331156f43e1f884dd
#
_entry.id   0433d209968e86b331156f43e1f884dd
#
_cell.length_a   1.000
_cell.length_b   1.000
_cell.length_c   1.000
_cell.angle_alpha   90.00
_cell.angle_beta   90.00
_cell.angle_gamma   90.00
#
_symmetry.space_group_name_H-M   'P 1'
#
loop_
_entity.id
_entity.type
_entity.pdbx_description
1 polymer ?
#
loop_
_entity_poly.entity_id
_entity_poly.type
_entity_poly.pdbx_seq_one_letter_code
_entity_poly.pdbx_strand_id
1 'polypeptide(L)'
;MGSVIEATVKALIEFESELDRMKAEALEVKKKMVKDAVGLAESAKSEVISKANQQVAERLAKARAEGAGEAESIRNKGESSLKSFEASVSRGKAKAIEEVVGRLLGETR
;
A
#
# COMPACT_ATOMS: atom_id res chain seq x y z
N MET A 1 -23.78 -16.04 76.17
CA MET A 1 -22.61 -16.60 75.50
C MET A 1 -22.95 -17.18 74.15
N GLY A 2 -24.07 -17.91 73.98
CA GLY A 2 -24.52 -18.45 72.69
C GLY A 2 -24.73 -17.40 71.61
N SER A 3 -25.32 -16.24 71.95
CA SER A 3 -25.60 -15.18 71.00
C SER A 3 -24.37 -14.47 70.42
N VAL A 4 -23.29 -14.42 71.20
CA VAL A 4 -22.00 -13.83 70.72
C VAL A 4 -21.33 -14.79 69.74
N ILE A 5 -21.33 -16.07 70.04
CA ILE A 5 -20.78 -17.12 69.17
C ILE A 5 -21.58 -17.18 67.85
N GLU A 6 -22.91 -17.14 67.96
CA GLU A 6 -23.79 -17.14 66.76
C GLU A 6 -23.56 -15.91 65.91
N ALA A 7 -23.44 -14.73 66.51
CA ALA A 7 -23.16 -13.50 65.78
C ALA A 7 -21.81 -13.54 65.09
N THR A 8 -20.79 -14.10 65.75
CA THR A 8 -19.45 -14.26 65.16
C THR A 8 -19.48 -15.23 63.99
N VAL A 9 -20.11 -16.38 64.13
CA VAL A 9 -20.29 -17.39 63.08
C VAL A 9 -21.02 -16.79 61.88
N LYS A 10 -22.11 -16.05 62.13
CA LYS A 10 -22.89 -15.39 61.12
C LYS A 10 -22.02 -14.35 60.35
N ALA A 11 -21.24 -13.56 61.08
CA ALA A 11 -20.35 -12.58 60.47
C ALA A 11 -19.28 -13.24 59.57
N LEU A 12 -18.74 -14.39 60.01
CA LEU A 12 -17.79 -15.15 59.22
C LEU A 12 -18.40 -15.71 57.93
N ILE A 13 -19.62 -16.22 58.01
CA ILE A 13 -20.38 -16.74 56.87
C ILE A 13 -20.63 -15.61 55.85
N GLU A 14 -21.08 -14.46 56.33
CA GLU A 14 -21.28 -13.30 55.50
C GLU A 14 -20.00 -12.82 54.83
N PHE A 15 -18.89 -12.82 55.58
CA PHE A 15 -17.55 -12.46 55.06
C PHE A 15 -17.10 -13.41 53.98
N GLU A 16 -17.24 -14.72 54.18
CA GLU A 16 -16.88 -15.74 53.19
C GLU A 16 -17.74 -15.58 51.93
N SER A 17 -19.04 -15.33 52.08
CA SER A 17 -19.97 -15.08 50.98
C SER A 17 -19.55 -13.86 50.18
N GLU A 18 -19.15 -12.78 50.85
CA GLU A 18 -18.65 -11.58 50.17
C GLU A 18 -17.33 -11.82 49.44
N LEU A 19 -16.42 -12.60 50.03
CA LEU A 19 -15.16 -12.98 49.38
C LEU A 19 -15.43 -13.79 48.13
N ASP A 20 -16.34 -14.74 48.16
CA ASP A 20 -16.71 -15.54 46.99
C ASP A 20 -17.33 -14.68 45.91
N ARG A 21 -18.16 -13.74 46.27
CA ARG A 21 -18.73 -12.78 45.32
C ARG A 21 -17.66 -11.91 44.69
N MET A 22 -16.73 -11.40 45.48
CA MET A 22 -15.62 -10.58 44.96
C MET A 22 -14.73 -11.37 44.02
N LYS A 23 -14.44 -12.64 44.31
CA LYS A 23 -13.71 -13.52 43.44
C LYS A 23 -14.41 -13.75 42.10
N ALA A 24 -15.72 -13.97 42.17
CA ALA A 24 -16.56 -14.15 40.99
C ALA A 24 -16.57 -12.89 40.11
N GLU A 25 -16.76 -11.73 40.75
CA GLU A 25 -16.71 -10.43 40.06
C GLU A 25 -15.34 -10.18 39.42
N ALA A 26 -14.24 -10.46 40.14
CA ALA A 26 -12.89 -10.32 39.62
C ALA A 26 -12.65 -11.22 38.41
N LEU A 27 -13.16 -12.45 38.44
CA LEU A 27 -13.09 -13.36 37.31
C LEU A 27 -13.86 -12.86 36.08
N GLU A 28 -15.05 -12.31 36.29
CA GLU A 28 -15.85 -11.71 35.21
C GLU A 28 -15.15 -10.48 34.60
N VAL A 29 -14.58 -9.63 35.44
CA VAL A 29 -13.80 -8.48 34.98
C VAL A 29 -12.58 -8.93 34.16
N LYS A 30 -11.88 -9.96 34.62
CA LYS A 30 -10.75 -10.55 33.92
C LYS A 30 -11.17 -11.05 32.53
N LYS A 31 -12.25 -11.79 32.45
CA LYS A 31 -12.78 -12.31 31.17
C LYS A 31 -13.13 -11.19 30.22
N LYS A 32 -13.77 -10.14 30.72
CA LYS A 32 -14.11 -8.96 29.92
C LYS A 32 -12.88 -8.25 29.42
N MET A 33 -11.88 -8.06 30.26
CA MET A 33 -10.62 -7.41 29.88
C MET A 33 -9.89 -8.20 28.78
N VAL A 34 -9.84 -9.52 28.89
CA VAL A 34 -9.24 -10.37 27.87
C VAL A 34 -10.01 -10.27 26.56
N LYS A 35 -11.33 -10.33 26.61
CA LYS A 35 -12.20 -10.19 25.45
C LYS A 35 -12.00 -8.84 24.76
N ASP A 36 -11.99 -7.76 25.53
CA ASP A 36 -11.79 -6.41 25.01
C ASP A 36 -10.40 -6.25 24.39
N ALA A 37 -9.38 -6.81 25.04
CA ALA A 37 -8.00 -6.78 24.52
C ALA A 37 -7.88 -7.53 23.19
N VAL A 38 -8.50 -8.70 23.08
CA VAL A 38 -8.53 -9.48 21.83
C VAL A 38 -9.26 -8.70 20.73
N GLY A 39 -10.40 -8.10 21.07
CA GLY A 39 -11.15 -7.27 20.11
C GLY A 39 -10.35 -6.08 19.62
N LEU A 40 -9.64 -5.38 20.51
CA LEU A 40 -8.77 -4.27 20.15
C LEU A 40 -7.61 -4.72 19.27
N ALA A 41 -7.00 -5.85 19.59
CA ALA A 41 -5.90 -6.41 18.80
C ALA A 41 -6.36 -6.77 17.38
N GLU A 42 -7.53 -7.38 17.24
CA GLU A 42 -8.10 -7.71 15.94
C GLU A 42 -8.47 -6.46 15.13
N SER A 43 -9.05 -5.46 15.77
CA SER A 43 -9.33 -4.16 15.14
C SER A 43 -8.07 -3.48 14.66
N ALA A 44 -7.02 -3.46 15.48
CA ALA A 44 -5.73 -2.87 15.11
C ALA A 44 -5.10 -3.61 13.93
N LYS A 45 -5.15 -4.94 13.95
CA LYS A 45 -4.67 -5.79 12.85
C LYS A 45 -5.41 -5.50 11.55
N SER A 46 -6.73 -5.44 11.61
CA SER A 46 -7.58 -5.14 10.45
C SER A 46 -7.26 -3.76 9.87
N GLU A 47 -7.09 -2.76 10.72
CA GLU A 47 -6.74 -1.40 10.30
C GLU A 47 -5.37 -1.35 9.64
N VAL A 48 -4.37 -2.03 10.20
CA VAL A 48 -3.02 -2.10 9.62
C VAL A 48 -3.05 -2.77 8.24
N ILE A 49 -3.76 -3.87 8.11
CA ILE A 49 -3.91 -4.58 6.82
C ILE A 49 -4.61 -3.70 5.80
N SER A 50 -5.69 -3.03 6.20
CA SER A 50 -6.43 -2.12 5.32
C SER A 50 -5.55 -0.97 4.83
N LYS A 51 -4.79 -0.34 5.72
CA LYS A 51 -3.85 0.74 5.36
C LYS A 51 -2.73 0.24 4.44
N ALA A 52 -2.19 -0.94 4.73
CA ALA A 52 -1.15 -1.54 3.90
C ALA A 52 -1.66 -1.82 2.49
N ASN A 53 -2.85 -2.38 2.36
CA ASN A 53 -3.49 -2.64 1.06
C ASN A 53 -3.75 -1.34 0.29
N GLN A 54 -4.19 -0.30 0.98
CA GLN A 54 -4.40 1.02 0.40
C GLN A 54 -3.09 1.62 -0.12
N GLN A 55 -2.02 1.54 0.65
CA GLN A 55 -0.69 2.01 0.23
C GLN A 55 -0.17 1.25 -0.97
N VAL A 56 -0.36 -0.08 -1.00
CA VAL A 56 0.03 -0.90 -2.16
C VAL A 56 -0.74 -0.48 -3.40
N ALA A 57 -2.05 -0.28 -3.28
CA ALA A 57 -2.88 0.17 -4.40
C ALA A 57 -2.45 1.55 -4.92
N GLU A 58 -2.14 2.48 -4.03
CA GLU A 58 -1.66 3.82 -4.40
C GLU A 58 -0.31 3.77 -5.09
N ARG A 59 0.63 2.99 -4.56
CA ARG A 59 1.95 2.82 -5.17
C ARG A 59 1.88 2.15 -6.53
N LEU A 60 1.01 1.17 -6.66
CA LEU A 60 0.80 0.47 -7.93
C LEU A 60 0.21 1.41 -8.98
N ALA A 61 -0.81 2.21 -8.61
CA ALA A 61 -1.41 3.21 -9.49
C ALA A 61 -0.38 4.25 -9.94
N LYS A 62 0.45 4.73 -9.00
CA LYS A 62 1.51 5.68 -9.29
C LYS A 62 2.57 5.09 -10.23
N ALA A 63 2.99 3.86 -9.97
CA ALA A 63 3.96 3.17 -10.83
C ALA A 63 3.43 2.97 -12.26
N ARG A 64 2.17 2.61 -12.38
CA ARG A 64 1.51 2.47 -13.70
C ARG A 64 1.42 3.79 -14.45
N ALA A 65 1.06 4.87 -13.74
CA ALA A 65 0.99 6.21 -14.33
C ALA A 65 2.37 6.69 -14.79
N GLU A 66 3.40 6.51 -13.97
CA GLU A 66 4.79 6.83 -14.30
C GLU A 66 5.29 6.00 -15.49
N GLY A 67 5.00 4.70 -15.48
CA GLY A 67 5.36 3.80 -16.58
C GLY A 67 4.68 4.18 -17.89
N ALA A 68 3.42 4.52 -17.85
CA ALA A 68 2.69 5.00 -19.02
C ALA A 68 3.27 6.31 -19.57
N GLY A 69 3.61 7.25 -18.66
CA GLY A 69 4.25 8.51 -19.02
C GLY A 69 5.61 8.32 -19.67
N GLU A 70 6.43 7.41 -19.11
CA GLU A 70 7.73 7.07 -19.69
C GLU A 70 7.58 6.40 -21.05
N ALA A 71 6.66 5.47 -21.18
CA ALA A 71 6.39 4.80 -22.46
C ALA A 71 5.98 5.80 -23.55
N GLU A 72 5.13 6.75 -23.20
CA GLU A 72 4.72 7.83 -24.12
C GLU A 72 5.91 8.72 -24.48
N SER A 73 6.73 9.10 -23.51
CA SER A 73 7.94 9.88 -23.74
C SER A 73 8.91 9.16 -24.69
N ILE A 74 9.13 7.88 -24.48
CA ILE A 74 9.99 7.05 -25.35
C ILE A 74 9.42 6.97 -26.76
N ARG A 75 8.10 6.79 -26.88
CA ARG A 75 7.43 6.76 -28.18
C ARG A 75 7.60 8.08 -28.93
N ASN A 76 7.37 9.21 -28.26
CA ASN A 76 7.51 10.52 -28.83
C ASN A 76 8.93 10.82 -29.28
N LYS A 77 9.95 10.42 -28.47
CA LYS A 77 11.35 10.55 -28.84
C LYS A 77 11.70 9.66 -30.02
N GLY A 78 11.16 8.45 -30.06
CA GLY A 78 11.33 7.53 -31.17
C GLY A 78 10.76 8.08 -32.47
N GLU A 79 9.56 8.62 -32.43
CA GLU A 79 8.91 9.25 -33.60
C GLU A 79 9.69 10.47 -34.08
N SER A 80 10.18 11.29 -33.15
CA SER A 80 11.00 12.46 -33.48
C SER A 80 12.32 12.04 -34.12
N SER A 81 12.97 11.02 -33.58
CA SER A 81 14.22 10.46 -34.14
C SER A 81 14.00 9.85 -35.50
N LEU A 82 12.90 9.15 -35.71
CA LEU A 82 12.53 8.58 -37.00
C LEU A 82 12.32 9.66 -38.05
N LYS A 83 11.61 10.72 -37.72
CA LYS A 83 11.39 11.85 -38.61
C LYS A 83 12.70 12.54 -39.00
N SER A 84 13.61 12.74 -38.03
CA SER A 84 14.94 13.29 -38.29
C SER A 84 15.74 12.39 -39.19
N PHE A 85 15.68 11.09 -38.98
CA PHE A 85 16.36 10.11 -39.82
C PHE A 85 15.81 10.12 -41.25
N GLU A 86 14.52 10.12 -41.43
CA GLU A 86 13.86 10.20 -42.74
C GLU A 86 14.24 11.47 -43.49
N ALA A 87 14.26 12.60 -42.78
CA ALA A 87 14.67 13.87 -43.35
C ALA A 87 16.15 13.84 -43.80
N SER A 88 17.01 13.22 -42.98
CA SER A 88 18.44 13.03 -43.34
C SER A 88 18.61 12.15 -44.55
N VAL A 89 17.86 11.06 -44.62
CA VAL A 89 17.91 10.14 -45.79
C VAL A 89 17.43 10.85 -47.06
N SER A 90 16.33 11.60 -46.99
CA SER A 90 15.81 12.37 -48.12
C SER A 90 16.82 13.42 -48.62
N ARG A 91 17.44 14.15 -47.73
CA ARG A 91 18.46 15.14 -48.04
C ARG A 91 19.70 14.49 -48.68
N GLY A 92 20.17 13.38 -48.13
CA GLY A 92 21.29 12.62 -48.66
C GLY A 92 21.02 12.08 -50.03
N LYS A 93 19.82 11.57 -50.25
CA LYS A 93 19.35 11.09 -51.57
C LYS A 93 19.30 12.22 -52.61
N ALA A 94 18.74 13.34 -52.26
CA ALA A 94 18.64 14.51 -53.16
C ALA A 94 20.06 15.01 -53.51
N LYS A 95 20.96 15.11 -52.51
CA LYS A 95 22.31 15.54 -52.73
C LYS A 95 23.09 14.55 -53.59
N ALA A 96 22.91 13.27 -53.39
CA ALA A 96 23.56 12.24 -54.24
C ALA A 96 23.09 12.31 -55.67
N ILE A 97 21.80 12.56 -55.90
CA ILE A 97 21.26 12.74 -57.25
C ILE A 97 21.85 13.99 -57.91
N GLU A 98 21.94 15.09 -57.18
CA GLU A 98 22.56 16.33 -57.71
C GLU A 98 24.01 16.12 -58.12
N GLU A 99 24.80 15.38 -57.30
CA GLU A 99 26.18 15.08 -57.61
C GLU A 99 26.31 14.20 -58.85
N VAL A 100 25.49 13.20 -59.01
CA VAL A 100 25.50 12.32 -60.19
C VAL A 100 25.09 13.11 -61.44
N VAL A 101 24.03 13.90 -61.38
CA VAL A 101 23.60 14.75 -62.51
C VAL A 101 24.68 15.77 -62.88
N GLY A 102 25.29 16.42 -61.87
CA GLY A 102 26.38 17.37 -62.06
C GLY A 102 27.58 16.76 -62.76
N ARG A 103 27.96 15.54 -62.39
CA ARG A 103 29.06 14.79 -63.01
C ARG A 103 28.73 14.41 -64.45
N LEU A 104 27.53 13.93 -64.69
CA LEU A 104 27.04 13.59 -66.02
C LEU A 104 27.04 14.81 -66.95
N LEU A 105 26.56 15.94 -66.47
CA LEU A 105 26.55 17.19 -67.23
C LEU A 105 27.98 17.72 -67.43
N GLY A 106 28.88 17.54 -66.46
CA GLY A 106 30.27 17.90 -66.57
C GLY A 106 31.05 17.06 -67.61
N GLU A 107 30.71 15.77 -67.70
CA GLU A 107 31.31 14.85 -68.62
C GLU A 107 30.90 15.07 -70.11
N THR A 108 29.66 15.62 -70.26
CA THR A 108 29.13 15.90 -71.60
C THR A 108 29.60 17.24 -72.20
N ARG A 109 30.37 17.96 -71.38
CA ARG A 109 30.97 19.21 -71.81
C ARG A 109 32.42 18.94 -72.24
#